data_dc7ca9058baf7daa266b45f8fbedee9f
#
_entry.id   dc7ca9058baf7daa266b45f8fbedee9f
#
_cell.length_a   1.000
_cell.length_b   1.000
_cell.length_c   1.000
_cell.angle_alpha   90.00
_cell.angle_beta   90.00
_cell.angle_gamma   90.00
#
_symmetry.space_group_name_H-M   'P 1'
#
loop_
_entity.id
_entity.type
_entity.pdbx_description
1 polymer ?
#
loop_
_entity_poly.entity_id
_entity_poly.type
_entity_poly.pdbx_seq_one_letter_code
_entity_poly.pdbx_strand_id
1 'polypeptide(L)' 'MEGTIGEVRYFAGNFAPKNWAFCQGQMISIASNTSLYSVIGARFGGDGRSVIALPKIEDLNGCKAIICTNGTMPDRS' A
#
# COMPACT_ATOMS: atom_id res chain seq x y z
N MET A 1 0.26 12.55 6.72
CA MET A 1 1.09 12.60 5.50
C MET A 1 0.20 12.31 4.31
N GLU A 2 0.14 13.26 3.40
CA GLU A 2 -0.71 13.10 2.23
C GLU A 2 0.01 12.34 1.13
N GLY A 3 -0.76 11.66 0.28
CA GLY A 3 -0.20 10.94 -0.83
C GLY A 3 -1.25 10.52 -1.84
N THR A 4 -0.77 9.97 -2.94
CA THR A 4 -1.59 9.37 -3.99
C THR A 4 -1.73 7.89 -3.69
N ILE A 5 -2.95 7.36 -3.75
CA ILE A 5 -3.20 5.94 -3.47
C ILE A 5 -2.31 5.07 -4.35
N GLY A 6 -1.61 4.12 -3.75
CA GLY A 6 -0.66 3.25 -4.43
C GLY A 6 0.76 3.80 -4.49
N GLU A 7 0.97 5.04 -4.06
CA GLU A 7 2.30 5.63 -4.00
C GLU A 7 3.13 4.91 -2.94
N VAL A 8 4.39 4.62 -3.26
CA VAL A 8 5.33 3.98 -2.33
C VAL A 8 6.44 4.96 -2.01
N ARG A 9 6.77 5.08 -0.72
CA ARG A 9 7.87 5.93 -0.25
C ARG A 9 8.66 5.16 0.81
N TYR A 10 9.89 5.59 1.07
CA TYR A 10 10.66 5.08 2.19
C TYR A 10 10.50 6.02 3.39
N PHE A 11 10.36 5.44 4.57
CA PHE A 11 10.03 6.17 5.79
C PHE A 11 10.89 5.64 6.93
N ALA A 12 11.50 6.55 7.68
CA ALA A 12 12.46 6.18 8.72
C ALA A 12 11.80 5.93 10.09
N GLY A 13 10.50 6.17 10.23
CA GLY A 13 9.81 5.96 11.50
C GLY A 13 9.49 4.49 11.76
N ASN A 14 9.16 4.18 13.00
CA ASN A 14 8.85 2.80 13.41
C ASN A 14 7.34 2.50 13.43
N PHE A 15 6.53 3.41 12.90
CA PHE A 15 5.10 3.21 12.70
C PHE A 15 4.72 3.78 11.34
N ALA A 16 3.68 3.21 10.70
CA ALA A 16 3.21 3.75 9.43
C ALA A 16 2.34 4.98 9.70
N PRO A 17 2.57 6.09 8.97
CA PRO A 17 1.71 7.27 9.11
C PRO A 17 0.25 6.94 8.79
N LYS A 18 -0.68 7.77 9.28
CA LYS A 18 -2.10 7.61 8.99
C LYS A 18 -2.31 7.55 7.48
N ASN A 19 -3.14 6.63 7.03
CA ASN A 19 -3.46 6.38 5.62
C ASN A 19 -2.33 5.73 4.82
N TRP A 20 -1.33 5.21 5.52
CA TRP A 20 -0.22 4.47 4.92
C TRP A 20 -0.06 3.14 5.64
N ALA A 21 0.56 2.18 4.99
CA ALA A 21 0.86 0.88 5.57
C ALA A 21 2.27 0.45 5.16
N PHE A 22 2.94 -0.32 6.03
CA PHE A 22 4.23 -0.88 5.66
C PHE A 22 4.06 -1.90 4.53
N CYS A 23 5.04 -1.98 3.65
CA CYS A 23 5.06 -2.93 2.54
C CYS A 23 5.75 -4.22 3.00
N GLN A 24 5.00 -5.07 3.70
CA GLN A 24 5.53 -6.28 4.31
C GLN A 24 4.86 -7.57 3.78
N GLY A 25 4.12 -7.45 2.69
CA GLY A 25 3.44 -8.60 2.09
C GLY A 25 2.19 -9.05 2.84
N GLN A 26 1.71 -8.28 3.81
CA GLN A 26 0.54 -8.66 4.59
C GLN A 26 -0.73 -8.60 3.74
N MET A 27 -1.69 -9.44 4.09
CA MET A 27 -3.00 -9.45 3.42
C MET A 27 -3.89 -8.36 3.98
N ILE A 28 -4.63 -7.71 3.10
CA ILE A 28 -5.61 -6.69 3.48
C ILE A 28 -6.95 -7.00 2.81
N SER A 29 -8.04 -6.52 3.43
CA SER A 29 -9.39 -6.71 2.91
C SER A 29 -9.63 -5.80 1.72
N ILE A 30 -10.14 -6.36 0.63
CA ILE A 30 -10.55 -5.57 -0.54
C ILE A 30 -11.73 -4.68 -0.17
N ALA A 31 -12.69 -5.19 0.60
CA ALA A 31 -13.90 -4.42 0.95
C ALA A 31 -13.56 -3.13 1.70
N SER A 32 -12.51 -3.14 2.51
CA SER A 32 -12.06 -1.97 3.26
C SER A 32 -11.04 -1.13 2.51
N ASN A 33 -10.59 -1.56 1.33
CA ASN A 33 -9.50 -0.93 0.58
C ASN A 33 -9.80 -0.93 -0.92
N THR A 34 -11.05 -0.63 -1.29
CA THR A 34 -11.51 -0.73 -2.68
C THR A 34 -10.73 0.19 -3.61
N SER A 35 -10.41 1.39 -3.15
CA SER A 35 -9.64 2.34 -3.97
C SER A 35 -8.23 1.84 -4.23
N LEU A 36 -7.57 1.30 -3.21
CA LEU A 36 -6.23 0.73 -3.37
C LEU A 36 -6.28 -0.48 -4.30
N TYR A 37 -7.27 -1.34 -4.13
CA TYR A 37 -7.44 -2.49 -5.01
C TYR A 37 -7.60 -2.06 -6.48
N SER A 38 -8.31 -0.97 -6.73
CA SER A 38 -8.48 -0.49 -8.10
C SER A 38 -7.16 -0.02 -8.73
N VAL A 39 -6.18 0.34 -7.91
CA VAL A 39 -4.88 0.80 -8.38
C VAL A 39 -3.90 -0.36 -8.53
N ILE A 40 -3.73 -1.16 -7.49
CA ILE A 40 -2.68 -2.20 -7.50
C ILE A 40 -3.20 -3.59 -7.86
N GLY A 41 -4.52 -3.82 -7.79
CA GLY A 41 -5.08 -5.13 -8.06
C GLY A 41 -4.53 -6.20 -7.14
N ALA A 42 -4.50 -7.45 -7.60
CA ALA A 42 -3.97 -8.58 -6.85
C ALA A 42 -2.57 -8.98 -7.33
N ARG A 43 -1.81 -8.04 -7.90
CA ARG A 43 -0.51 -8.37 -8.51
C ARG A 43 0.54 -8.82 -7.51
N PHE A 44 0.36 -8.52 -6.22
CA PHE A 44 1.33 -8.90 -5.19
C PHE A 44 0.87 -10.11 -4.38
N GLY A 45 -0.31 -10.65 -4.67
CA GLY A 45 -0.85 -11.83 -4.02
C GLY A 45 -2.28 -11.64 -3.55
N GLY A 46 -2.81 -12.69 -2.90
CA GLY A 46 -4.19 -12.73 -2.46
C GLY A 46 -5.08 -13.44 -3.47
N ASP A 47 -6.37 -13.61 -3.12
CA ASP A 47 -7.31 -14.30 -4.01
C ASP A 47 -7.96 -13.36 -5.03
N GLY A 48 -7.80 -12.04 -4.87
CA GLY A 48 -8.39 -11.07 -5.77
C GLY A 48 -9.90 -10.91 -5.62
N ARG A 49 -10.49 -11.55 -4.61
CA ARG A 49 -11.94 -11.48 -4.34
C ARG A 49 -12.24 -10.83 -3.00
N SER A 50 -11.60 -11.31 -1.94
CA SER A 50 -11.81 -10.79 -0.60
C SER A 50 -10.55 -10.21 0.00
N VAL A 51 -9.37 -10.69 -0.39
CA VAL A 51 -8.08 -10.20 0.12
C VAL A 51 -7.08 -10.02 -1.01
N ILE A 52 -6.19 -9.06 -0.81
CA ILE A 52 -5.00 -8.87 -1.64
C ILE A 52 -3.80 -8.69 -0.72
N ALA A 53 -2.62 -9.01 -1.24
CA ALA A 53 -1.38 -8.77 -0.50
C ALA A 53 -0.81 -7.40 -0.88
N LEU A 54 -0.27 -6.70 0.09
CA LEU A 54 0.55 -5.51 -0.16
C LEU A 54 1.91 -5.95 -0.71
N PRO A 55 2.61 -5.08 -1.43
CA PRO A 55 3.97 -5.40 -1.87
C PRO A 55 4.85 -5.73 -0.68
N LYS A 56 5.79 -6.65 -0.88
CA LYS A 56 6.82 -6.92 0.10
C LYS A 56 8.11 -6.27 -0.40
N ILE A 57 8.51 -5.20 0.24
CA ILE A 57 9.68 -4.41 -0.18
C ILE A 57 10.68 -4.39 0.98
N GLU A 58 11.91 -4.73 0.68
CA GLU A 58 12.96 -4.75 1.68
C GLU A 58 13.32 -3.33 2.11
N ASP A 59 13.78 -3.20 3.36
CA ASP A 59 14.25 -1.93 3.89
C ASP A 59 15.46 -1.44 3.09
N LEU A 60 15.57 -0.13 2.98
CA LEU A 60 16.69 0.51 2.29
C LEU A 60 17.31 1.52 3.24
N ASN A 61 18.58 1.30 3.57
CA ASN A 61 19.35 2.19 4.46
C ASN A 61 18.62 2.43 5.80
N GLY A 62 17.98 1.40 6.34
CA GLY A 62 17.24 1.48 7.59
C GLY A 62 15.86 2.07 7.49
N CYS A 63 15.44 2.48 6.30
CA CYS A 63 14.09 3.00 6.08
C CYS A 63 13.17 1.91 5.56
N LYS A 64 11.91 1.93 5.98
CA LYS A 64 10.92 0.96 5.56
C LYS A 64 10.08 1.54 4.42
N ALA A 65 9.71 0.69 3.46
CA ALA A 65 8.79 1.10 2.41
C ALA A 65 7.37 1.17 2.96
N ILE A 66 6.66 2.23 2.61
CA ILE A 66 5.25 2.40 2.97
C ILE A 66 4.46 2.67 1.69
N ILE A 67 3.18 2.25 1.70
CA ILE A 67 2.28 2.46 0.57
C ILE A 67 1.08 3.26 1.05
N CYS A 68 0.65 4.21 0.23
CA CYS A 68 -0.52 5.02 0.53
C CYS A 68 -1.78 4.19 0.29
N THR A 69 -2.56 3.98 1.35
CA THR A 69 -3.79 3.18 1.30
C THR A 69 -5.04 4.04 1.15
N ASN A 70 -4.96 5.30 1.51
CA ASN A 70 -6.09 6.21 1.43
C ASN A 70 -5.58 7.62 1.15
N GLY A 71 -6.06 8.23 0.09
CA GLY A 71 -5.60 9.55 -0.34
C GLY A 71 -6.19 9.91 -1.68
N THR A 72 -5.45 10.68 -2.45
CA THR A 72 -5.89 11.11 -3.77
C THR A 72 -5.79 9.95 -4.75
N MET A 73 -6.82 9.76 -5.57
CA MET A 73 -6.77 8.76 -6.63
C MET A 73 -5.82 9.21 -7.73
N PRO A 74 -4.97 8.31 -8.24
CA PRO A 74 -4.09 8.69 -9.34
C PRO A 74 -4.88 8.90 -10.63
N ASP A 75 -4.48 9.91 -11.40
CA ASP A 75 -5.07 10.15 -12.70
C ASP A 75 -4.53 9.15 -13.71
N ARG A 76 -5.41 8.74 -14.62
CA ARG A 76 -5.02 7.98 -15.80
C ARG A 76 -5.06 8.89 -17.00
N SER A 77 -3.95 9.02 -17.65
CA SER A 77 -3.86 9.80 -18.87
C SER A 77 -3.61 8.90 -20.08
#